data_0b203e653866e80ee6696a28534bd199
#
_entry.id   0b203e653866e80ee6696a28534bd199
#
_cell.length_a   1.000
_cell.length_b   1.000
_cell.length_c   1.000
_cell.angle_alpha   90.00
_cell.angle_beta   90.00
_cell.angle_gamma   90.00
#
_symmetry.space_group_name_H-M   'P 1'
#
loop_
_entity.id
_entity.type
_entity.pdbx_description
1 polymer ?
#
loop_
_entity_poly.entity_id
_entity_poly.type
_entity_poly.pdbx_seq_one_letter_code
_entity_poly.pdbx_strand_id
1 'polypeptide(L)'
;MEILEIEPEIQDAPNAIEIKSAQGNIEFRNVGFRYRDDHAHVLKNISLAVNAGDTVAIVGLSGVGKTTLCSLIPGFYEVSEGAILLDGVKIRDIKLSSLRKNIGVVQQDVYLFAGTVIENIRYGRPDASEAEIIAAAKKANAHDFILSLPKGYETDIGQRGVKLSGGQKQRLSIARVFLKNPPVLIFDEATSSLDNESERVVQESLETLAKDRTTFIIAHRLSTIRKAKRILVLTDRGIEEQGTHEELLAHDGVYARLYNLQLDHAVVEMVAG
;
A
#
# COMPACT_ATOMS: atom_id res chain seq x y z
N MET A 1 7.08 8.50 -31.56
CA MET A 1 8.31 9.12 -31.04
C MET A 1 8.01 10.20 -29.99
N GLU A 2 6.88 10.86 -30.03
CA GLU A 2 6.52 11.96 -29.09
C GLU A 2 6.54 11.57 -27.60
N ILE A 3 6.20 10.34 -27.23
CA ILE A 3 6.15 9.92 -25.79
C ILE A 3 7.55 9.85 -25.16
N LEU A 4 8.60 9.59 -25.95
CA LEU A 4 9.97 9.50 -25.42
C LEU A 4 10.64 10.86 -25.21
N GLU A 5 10.03 11.94 -25.71
CA GLU A 5 10.51 13.32 -25.59
C GLU A 5 9.88 14.07 -24.40
N ILE A 6 8.89 13.43 -23.73
CA ILE A 6 8.25 14.03 -22.54
C ILE A 6 9.17 13.81 -21.34
N GLU A 7 9.71 14.88 -20.78
CA GLU A 7 10.43 14.82 -19.52
C GLU A 7 9.49 14.41 -18.38
N PRO A 8 9.90 13.44 -17.54
CA PRO A 8 9.12 13.07 -16.36
C PRO A 8 8.96 14.28 -15.43
N GLU A 9 7.74 14.49 -14.94
CA GLU A 9 7.43 15.59 -14.00
C GLU A 9 8.22 15.45 -12.69
N ILE A 10 8.52 14.20 -12.27
CA ILE A 10 9.30 13.89 -11.08
C ILE A 10 10.62 13.25 -11.49
N GLN A 11 11.72 13.90 -11.14
CA GLN A 11 13.09 13.47 -11.43
C GLN A 11 13.93 13.47 -10.16
N ASP A 12 15.06 12.76 -10.21
CA ASP A 12 16.04 12.80 -9.12
C ASP A 12 16.60 14.22 -8.97
N ALA A 13 16.69 14.70 -7.74
CA ALA A 13 17.39 15.95 -7.45
C ALA A 13 18.88 15.81 -7.84
N PRO A 14 19.55 16.91 -8.26
CA PRO A 14 20.95 16.85 -8.73
C PRO A 14 21.92 16.19 -7.74
N ASN A 15 21.65 16.33 -6.44
CA ASN A 15 22.46 15.75 -5.34
C ASN A 15 21.74 14.61 -4.61
N ALA A 16 20.79 13.95 -5.27
CA ALA A 16 20.05 12.84 -4.66
C ALA A 16 20.97 11.70 -4.27
N ILE A 17 20.84 11.25 -3.02
CA ILE A 17 21.64 10.18 -2.43
C ILE A 17 20.98 8.81 -2.64
N GLU A 18 21.79 7.75 -2.60
CA GLU A 18 21.33 6.37 -2.62
C GLU A 18 21.25 5.82 -1.19
N ILE A 19 20.09 5.27 -0.80
CA ILE A 19 19.88 4.55 0.46
C ILE A 19 19.85 3.05 0.15
N LYS A 20 20.85 2.31 0.55
CA LYS A 20 20.94 0.86 0.29
C LYS A 20 19.90 0.05 1.08
N SER A 21 19.68 0.44 2.34
CA SER A 21 18.72 -0.22 3.24
C SER A 21 18.16 0.83 4.20
N ALA A 22 16.85 0.99 4.20
CA ALA A 22 16.16 1.85 5.15
C ALA A 22 15.71 1.05 6.39
N GLN A 23 15.62 1.71 7.54
CA GLN A 23 14.98 1.17 8.74
C GLN A 23 13.46 1.24 8.61
N GLY A 24 12.96 2.29 7.97
CA GLY A 24 11.54 2.48 7.67
C GLY A 24 10.83 3.47 8.59
N ASN A 25 11.55 4.39 9.25
CA ASN A 25 10.90 5.50 9.92
C ASN A 25 10.38 6.49 8.89
N ILE A 26 9.10 6.83 8.96
CA ILE A 26 8.47 7.81 8.04
C ILE A 26 7.99 9.00 8.85
N GLU A 27 8.36 10.20 8.41
CA GLU A 27 7.93 11.45 9.05
C GLU A 27 7.36 12.42 8.00
N PHE A 28 6.18 12.94 8.29
CA PHE A 28 5.56 14.05 7.56
C PHE A 28 5.71 15.32 8.40
N ARG A 29 6.26 16.38 7.80
CA ARG A 29 6.47 17.69 8.46
C ARG A 29 5.67 18.75 7.72
N ASN A 30 4.53 19.15 8.28
CA ASN A 30 3.64 20.18 7.77
C ASN A 30 3.34 20.00 6.26
N VAL A 31 3.05 18.77 5.85
CA VAL A 31 2.83 18.42 4.44
C VAL A 31 1.50 18.95 3.96
N GLY A 32 1.54 19.77 2.90
CA GLY A 32 0.41 20.15 2.07
C GLY A 32 0.56 19.58 0.67
N PHE A 33 -0.56 19.24 0.04
CA PHE A 33 -0.55 18.72 -1.33
C PHE A 33 -1.78 19.14 -2.12
N ARG A 34 -1.54 19.47 -3.39
CA ARG A 34 -2.53 19.69 -4.46
C ARG A 34 -2.00 19.09 -5.76
N TYR A 35 -2.89 18.56 -6.60
CA TYR A 35 -2.49 17.95 -7.88
C TYR A 35 -2.05 18.94 -8.94
N ARG A 36 -2.56 20.17 -8.86
CA ARG A 36 -2.19 21.31 -9.73
C ARG A 36 -2.23 22.59 -8.93
N ASP A 37 -1.45 23.57 -9.33
CA ASP A 37 -1.32 24.83 -8.61
C ASP A 37 -2.61 25.66 -8.51
N ASP A 38 -3.53 25.47 -9.45
CA ASP A 38 -4.84 26.12 -9.50
C ASP A 38 -5.94 25.36 -8.74
N HIS A 39 -5.64 24.15 -8.21
CA HIS A 39 -6.59 23.34 -7.47
C HIS A 39 -6.54 23.56 -5.96
N ALA A 40 -7.66 23.29 -5.29
CA ALA A 40 -7.69 23.25 -3.83
C ALA A 40 -6.75 22.19 -3.27
N HIS A 41 -6.19 22.43 -2.09
CA HIS A 41 -5.40 21.45 -1.37
C HIS A 41 -6.23 20.21 -1.05
N VAL A 42 -5.69 19.04 -1.43
CA VAL A 42 -6.22 17.72 -1.05
C VAL A 42 -5.75 17.35 0.35
N LEU A 43 -4.50 17.68 0.67
CA LEU A 43 -3.93 17.47 2.01
C LEU A 43 -3.47 18.82 2.56
N LYS A 44 -3.73 19.05 3.86
CA LYS A 44 -3.40 20.30 4.56
C LYS A 44 -2.70 19.98 5.87
N ASN A 45 -1.53 20.60 6.05
CA ASN A 45 -0.78 20.60 7.31
C ASN A 45 -0.66 19.21 7.98
N ILE A 46 -0.33 18.19 7.19
CA ILE A 46 -0.15 16.83 7.70
C ILE A 46 1.18 16.75 8.42
N SER A 47 1.13 16.48 9.73
CA SER A 47 2.30 16.22 10.57
C SER A 47 2.11 14.89 11.30
N LEU A 48 3.03 13.94 11.05
CA LEU A 48 2.93 12.56 11.52
C LEU A 48 4.33 11.95 11.59
N ALA A 49 4.62 11.22 12.66
CA ALA A 49 5.79 10.35 12.75
C ALA A 49 5.34 8.91 12.95
N VAL A 50 5.89 8.00 12.14
CA VAL A 50 5.65 6.55 12.18
C VAL A 50 7.00 5.87 12.34
N ASN A 51 7.17 5.14 13.45
CA ASN A 51 8.42 4.43 13.72
C ASN A 51 8.53 3.16 12.90
N ALA A 52 9.77 2.71 12.69
CA ALA A 52 10.05 1.43 12.05
C ALA A 52 9.28 0.29 12.71
N GLY A 53 8.60 -0.53 11.91
CA GLY A 53 7.80 -1.66 12.37
C GLY A 53 6.40 -1.32 12.90
N ASP A 54 5.98 -0.04 12.89
CA ASP A 54 4.63 0.32 13.28
C ASP A 54 3.62 0.09 12.13
N THR A 55 2.43 -0.37 12.50
CA THR A 55 1.29 -0.47 11.58
C THR A 55 0.30 0.64 11.86
N VAL A 56 0.00 1.43 10.84
CA VAL A 56 -0.89 2.59 10.90
C VAL A 56 -2.05 2.40 9.92
N ALA A 57 -3.28 2.41 10.43
CA ALA A 57 -4.48 2.41 9.61
C ALA A 57 -4.93 3.85 9.33
N ILE A 58 -5.26 4.15 8.08
CA ILE A 58 -5.77 5.45 7.64
C ILE A 58 -7.26 5.27 7.33
N VAL A 59 -8.10 6.00 8.04
CA VAL A 59 -9.56 5.98 7.89
C VAL A 59 -10.08 7.38 7.58
N GLY A 60 -11.25 7.48 6.98
CA GLY A 60 -11.89 8.74 6.61
C GLY A 60 -12.87 8.54 5.46
N LEU A 61 -13.70 9.53 5.18
CA LEU A 61 -14.67 9.50 4.08
C LEU A 61 -13.98 9.30 2.71
N SER A 62 -14.74 8.87 1.72
CA SER A 62 -14.23 8.80 0.35
C SER A 62 -13.82 10.20 -0.13
N GLY A 63 -12.71 10.30 -0.87
CA GLY A 63 -12.23 11.55 -1.44
C GLY A 63 -11.42 12.47 -0.51
N VAL A 64 -11.25 12.15 0.79
CA VAL A 64 -10.48 13.01 1.73
C VAL A 64 -8.96 12.94 1.55
N GLY A 65 -8.45 12.17 0.58
CA GLY A 65 -7.01 12.13 0.27
C GLY A 65 -6.22 10.98 0.90
N LYS A 66 -6.86 9.88 1.37
CA LYS A 66 -6.15 8.71 1.94
C LYS A 66 -5.15 8.10 0.97
N THR A 67 -5.58 7.76 -0.24
CA THR A 67 -4.71 7.22 -1.31
C THR A 67 -3.66 8.24 -1.72
N THR A 68 -4.00 9.52 -1.76
CA THR A 68 -3.06 10.61 -2.04
C THR A 68 -1.94 10.64 -0.99
N LEU A 69 -2.28 10.62 0.31
CA LEU A 69 -1.30 10.61 1.40
C LEU A 69 -0.31 9.45 1.25
N CYS A 70 -0.80 8.25 0.98
CA CYS A 70 0.04 7.07 0.74
C CYS A 70 0.88 7.17 -0.53
N SER A 71 0.35 7.80 -1.60
CA SER A 71 1.05 7.96 -2.88
C SER A 71 2.21 8.95 -2.83
N LEU A 72 2.24 9.83 -1.84
CA LEU A 72 3.38 10.74 -1.63
C LEU A 72 4.61 10.02 -1.09
N ILE A 73 4.46 8.94 -0.31
CA ILE A 73 5.58 8.22 0.32
C ILE A 73 6.56 7.65 -0.73
N PRO A 74 6.11 6.94 -1.81
CA PRO A 74 7.00 6.44 -2.85
C PRO A 74 7.44 7.51 -3.88
N GLY A 75 7.10 8.78 -3.64
CA GLY A 75 7.42 9.87 -4.56
C GLY A 75 6.71 9.73 -5.90
N PHE A 76 5.41 9.38 -5.92
CA PHE A 76 4.59 9.43 -7.13
C PHE A 76 4.14 10.86 -7.44
N TYR A 77 4.15 11.72 -6.43
CA TYR A 77 3.90 13.14 -6.53
C TYR A 77 4.86 13.90 -5.60
N GLU A 78 5.19 15.12 -5.93
CA GLU A 78 5.96 16.01 -5.06
C GLU A 78 5.02 16.78 -4.13
N VAL A 79 5.42 16.94 -2.86
CA VAL A 79 4.63 17.71 -1.89
C VAL A 79 4.64 19.20 -2.28
N SER A 80 3.48 19.86 -2.16
CA SER A 80 3.38 21.31 -2.44
C SER A 80 3.97 22.14 -1.31
N GLU A 81 3.91 21.63 -0.08
CA GLU A 81 4.40 22.29 1.15
C GLU A 81 4.96 21.25 2.09
N GLY A 82 5.91 21.65 2.94
CA GLY A 82 6.50 20.81 3.96
C GLY A 82 7.51 19.79 3.39
N ALA A 83 7.63 18.64 4.06
CA ALA A 83 8.54 17.57 3.62
C ALA A 83 8.10 16.22 4.18
N ILE A 84 8.38 15.14 3.44
CA ILE A 84 8.31 13.76 3.91
C ILE A 84 9.75 13.26 4.06
N LEU A 85 10.02 12.54 5.15
CA LEU A 85 11.34 11.99 5.42
C LEU A 85 11.26 10.46 5.57
N LEU A 86 12.28 9.79 5.07
CA LEU A 86 12.56 8.37 5.32
C LEU A 86 13.86 8.30 6.12
N ASP A 87 13.79 7.78 7.34
CA ASP A 87 14.93 7.70 8.28
C ASP A 87 15.67 9.03 8.47
N GLY A 88 14.92 10.14 8.53
CA GLY A 88 15.45 11.49 8.73
C GLY A 88 15.94 12.19 7.45
N VAL A 89 15.97 11.51 6.30
CA VAL A 89 16.34 12.08 4.99
C VAL A 89 15.08 12.45 4.22
N LYS A 90 14.99 13.67 3.68
CA LYS A 90 13.86 14.07 2.83
C LYS A 90 13.78 13.15 1.62
N ILE A 91 12.59 12.61 1.31
CA ILE A 91 12.41 11.70 0.16
C ILE A 91 12.81 12.33 -1.17
N ARG A 92 12.68 13.65 -1.31
CA ARG A 92 13.13 14.43 -2.48
C ARG A 92 14.64 14.35 -2.69
N ASP A 93 15.43 14.22 -1.61
CA ASP A 93 16.89 14.15 -1.66
C ASP A 93 17.39 12.70 -1.83
N ILE A 94 16.49 11.73 -2.01
CA ILE A 94 16.79 10.31 -2.24
C ILE A 94 16.52 10.00 -3.72
N LYS A 95 17.44 9.26 -4.37
CA LYS A 95 17.21 8.75 -5.73
C LYS A 95 15.91 7.94 -5.78
N LEU A 96 15.03 8.24 -6.72
CA LEU A 96 13.72 7.59 -6.86
C LEU A 96 13.81 6.06 -6.93
N SER A 97 14.81 5.53 -7.64
CA SER A 97 15.06 4.10 -7.72
C SER A 97 15.36 3.49 -6.35
N SER A 98 16.16 4.18 -5.55
CA SER A 98 16.53 3.79 -4.19
C SER A 98 15.35 3.92 -3.23
N LEU A 99 14.63 5.04 -3.26
CA LEU A 99 13.40 5.26 -2.48
C LEU A 99 12.39 4.13 -2.73
N ARG A 100 12.04 3.92 -4.00
CA ARG A 100 11.04 2.93 -4.41
C ARG A 100 11.47 1.49 -4.13
N LYS A 101 12.78 1.20 -4.11
CA LYS A 101 13.30 -0.11 -3.69
C LYS A 101 12.94 -0.42 -2.24
N ASN A 102 12.95 0.57 -1.35
CA ASN A 102 12.63 0.46 0.07
C ASN A 102 11.13 0.51 0.40
N ILE A 103 10.24 0.70 -0.59
CA ILE A 103 8.79 0.80 -0.39
C ILE A 103 8.07 -0.24 -1.24
N GLY A 104 7.20 -1.03 -0.64
CA GLY A 104 6.32 -1.98 -1.32
C GLY A 104 4.87 -1.51 -1.29
N VAL A 105 4.18 -1.59 -2.43
CA VAL A 105 2.77 -1.20 -2.53
C VAL A 105 1.95 -2.39 -2.98
N VAL A 106 0.88 -2.69 -2.24
CA VAL A 106 -0.15 -3.65 -2.63
C VAL A 106 -1.42 -2.85 -2.88
N GLN A 107 -1.85 -2.77 -4.14
CA GLN A 107 -3.00 -1.99 -4.58
C GLN A 107 -4.26 -2.85 -4.67
N GLN A 108 -5.43 -2.22 -4.63
CA GLN A 108 -6.72 -2.83 -4.90
C GLN A 108 -6.76 -3.40 -6.32
N ASP A 109 -6.47 -2.56 -7.32
CA ASP A 109 -6.41 -2.94 -8.72
C ASP A 109 -5.04 -3.50 -9.05
N VAL A 110 -4.94 -4.83 -9.07
CA VAL A 110 -3.68 -5.52 -9.37
C VAL A 110 -3.37 -5.46 -10.86
N TYR A 111 -2.24 -4.86 -11.19
CA TYR A 111 -1.70 -4.91 -12.53
C TYR A 111 -0.72 -6.08 -12.69
N LEU A 112 -1.07 -7.04 -13.56
CA LEU A 112 -0.20 -8.12 -13.98
C LEU A 112 0.23 -7.88 -15.44
N PHE A 113 1.51 -8.10 -15.71
CA PHE A 113 2.06 -7.97 -17.06
C PHE A 113 1.74 -9.23 -17.87
N ALA A 114 1.66 -9.08 -19.20
CA ALA A 114 1.60 -10.24 -20.08
C ALA A 114 2.87 -11.08 -19.90
N GLY A 115 2.73 -12.41 -19.90
CA GLY A 115 3.81 -13.35 -19.67
C GLY A 115 3.44 -14.43 -18.67
N THR A 116 4.43 -15.13 -18.14
CA THR A 116 4.27 -16.26 -17.23
C THR A 116 4.07 -15.80 -15.78
N VAL A 117 3.62 -16.73 -14.91
CA VAL A 117 3.51 -16.50 -13.46
C VAL A 117 4.88 -16.15 -12.87
N ILE A 118 5.92 -16.92 -13.23
CA ILE A 118 7.27 -16.70 -12.68
C ILE A 118 7.84 -15.32 -13.05
N GLU A 119 7.66 -14.90 -14.30
CA GLU A 119 8.05 -13.57 -14.76
C GLU A 119 7.34 -12.48 -13.96
N ASN A 120 6.04 -12.65 -13.75
CA ASN A 120 5.25 -11.71 -12.97
C ASN A 120 5.72 -11.57 -11.52
N ILE A 121 6.10 -12.65 -10.84
CA ILE A 121 6.65 -12.56 -9.48
C ILE A 121 8.06 -11.94 -9.51
N ARG A 122 8.89 -12.28 -10.51
CA ARG A 122 10.26 -11.80 -10.70
C ARG A 122 10.36 -10.28 -10.84
N TYR A 123 9.29 -9.58 -11.26
CA TYR A 123 9.24 -8.10 -11.24
C TYR A 123 9.55 -7.50 -9.85
N GLY A 124 9.30 -8.23 -8.76
CA GLY A 124 9.68 -7.79 -7.42
C GLY A 124 11.19 -7.63 -7.23
N ARG A 125 11.99 -8.53 -7.86
CA ARG A 125 13.46 -8.51 -7.90
C ARG A 125 13.94 -9.28 -9.12
N PRO A 126 14.38 -8.60 -10.20
CA PRO A 126 14.71 -9.21 -11.49
C PRO A 126 15.83 -10.26 -11.45
N ASP A 127 16.78 -10.12 -10.51
CA ASP A 127 17.93 -11.00 -10.31
C ASP A 127 17.65 -12.19 -9.37
N ALA A 128 16.40 -12.36 -8.92
CA ALA A 128 16.02 -13.43 -8.01
C ALA A 128 16.11 -14.81 -8.68
N SER A 129 16.62 -15.78 -7.93
CA SER A 129 16.61 -17.19 -8.29
C SER A 129 15.19 -17.76 -8.26
N GLU A 130 14.97 -18.86 -8.98
CA GLU A 130 13.68 -19.56 -8.97
C GLU A 130 13.29 -20.03 -7.57
N ALA A 131 14.24 -20.49 -6.77
CA ALA A 131 14.01 -20.91 -5.38
C ALA A 131 13.47 -19.75 -4.51
N GLU A 132 13.99 -18.54 -4.69
CA GLU A 132 13.51 -17.35 -3.97
C GLU A 132 12.11 -16.93 -4.43
N ILE A 133 11.81 -17.05 -5.73
CA ILE A 133 10.49 -16.79 -6.30
C ILE A 133 9.46 -17.76 -5.70
N ILE A 134 9.78 -19.07 -5.65
CA ILE A 134 8.93 -20.10 -5.06
C ILE A 134 8.73 -19.83 -3.55
N ALA A 135 9.78 -19.46 -2.84
CA ALA A 135 9.68 -19.10 -1.41
C ALA A 135 8.76 -17.88 -1.17
N ALA A 136 8.83 -16.86 -2.01
CA ALA A 136 7.95 -15.70 -1.97
C ALA A 136 6.49 -16.08 -2.28
N ALA A 137 6.27 -16.94 -3.27
CA ALA A 137 4.95 -17.45 -3.62
C ALA A 137 4.31 -18.26 -2.48
N LYS A 138 5.09 -19.08 -1.76
CA LYS A 138 4.63 -19.82 -0.58
C LYS A 138 4.19 -18.88 0.53
N LYS A 139 4.98 -17.85 0.84
CA LYS A 139 4.64 -16.83 1.85
C LYS A 139 3.37 -16.05 1.51
N ALA A 140 3.08 -15.88 0.21
CA ALA A 140 1.88 -15.21 -0.28
C ALA A 140 0.67 -16.16 -0.46
N ASN A 141 0.74 -17.41 0.04
CA ASN A 141 -0.28 -18.44 -0.18
C ASN A 141 -0.63 -18.63 -1.69
N ALA A 142 0.35 -18.41 -2.57
CA ALA A 142 0.18 -18.51 -4.02
C ALA A 142 0.66 -19.84 -4.60
N HIS A 143 1.55 -20.55 -3.92
CA HIS A 143 2.24 -21.72 -4.45
C HIS A 143 1.28 -22.83 -4.91
N ASP A 144 0.32 -23.19 -4.08
CA ASP A 144 -0.56 -24.34 -4.34
C ASP A 144 -1.46 -24.09 -5.56
N PHE A 145 -2.07 -22.90 -5.67
CA PHE A 145 -2.86 -22.60 -6.86
C PHE A 145 -1.97 -22.49 -8.12
N ILE A 146 -0.73 -21.99 -8.00
CA ILE A 146 0.20 -21.95 -9.14
C ILE A 146 0.47 -23.35 -9.64
N LEU A 147 0.73 -24.32 -8.75
CA LEU A 147 0.94 -25.71 -9.15
C LEU A 147 -0.30 -26.36 -9.78
N SER A 148 -1.50 -25.89 -9.48
CA SER A 148 -2.74 -26.37 -10.12
C SER A 148 -2.96 -25.81 -11.52
N LEU A 149 -2.19 -24.83 -11.96
CA LEU A 149 -2.24 -24.28 -13.32
C LEU A 149 -1.59 -25.26 -14.33
N PRO A 150 -2.00 -25.25 -15.61
CA PRO A 150 -1.56 -26.25 -16.61
C PRO A 150 -0.04 -26.41 -16.77
N LYS A 151 0.73 -25.35 -16.55
CA LYS A 151 2.21 -25.35 -16.63
C LYS A 151 2.85 -24.81 -15.34
N GLY A 152 2.13 -24.83 -14.21
CA GLY A 152 2.63 -24.29 -12.96
C GLY A 152 3.14 -22.84 -13.10
N TYR A 153 4.36 -22.59 -12.67
CA TYR A 153 5.02 -21.27 -12.75
C TYR A 153 5.23 -20.76 -14.19
N GLU A 154 5.35 -21.65 -15.16
CA GLU A 154 5.51 -21.33 -16.60
C GLU A 154 4.16 -21.12 -17.31
N THR A 155 3.05 -21.06 -16.57
CA THR A 155 1.74 -20.77 -17.15
C THR A 155 1.68 -19.32 -17.60
N ASP A 156 1.38 -19.11 -18.88
CA ASP A 156 1.06 -17.79 -19.44
C ASP A 156 -0.31 -17.32 -18.93
N ILE A 157 -0.33 -16.20 -18.23
CA ILE A 157 -1.54 -15.63 -17.61
C ILE A 157 -2.28 -14.64 -18.51
N GLY A 158 -1.73 -14.32 -19.68
CA GLY A 158 -2.31 -13.37 -20.62
C GLY A 158 -2.20 -11.91 -20.19
N GLN A 159 -2.75 -11.02 -21.00
CA GLN A 159 -2.78 -9.60 -20.69
C GLN A 159 -3.57 -9.35 -19.38
N ARG A 160 -2.98 -8.59 -18.45
CA ARG A 160 -3.57 -8.24 -17.14
C ARG A 160 -4.02 -9.47 -16.31
N GLY A 161 -3.43 -10.65 -16.58
CA GLY A 161 -3.78 -11.87 -15.84
C GLY A 161 -5.24 -12.29 -16.04
N VAL A 162 -5.80 -12.10 -17.23
CA VAL A 162 -7.24 -12.38 -17.54
C VAL A 162 -7.68 -13.80 -17.18
N LYS A 163 -6.73 -14.74 -17.14
CA LYS A 163 -6.98 -16.16 -16.82
C LYS A 163 -7.02 -16.45 -15.31
N LEU A 164 -6.83 -15.46 -14.44
CA LEU A 164 -6.76 -15.61 -12.99
C LEU A 164 -7.94 -14.92 -12.30
N SER A 165 -8.40 -15.50 -11.18
CA SER A 165 -9.37 -14.85 -10.30
C SER A 165 -8.77 -13.61 -9.60
N GLY A 166 -9.61 -12.75 -9.04
CA GLY A 166 -9.17 -11.57 -8.28
C GLY A 166 -8.22 -11.93 -7.14
N GLY A 167 -8.57 -12.93 -6.34
CA GLY A 167 -7.74 -13.40 -5.22
C GLY A 167 -6.40 -14.03 -5.67
N GLN A 168 -6.37 -14.71 -6.83
CA GLN A 168 -5.13 -15.22 -7.41
C GLN A 168 -4.20 -14.09 -7.88
N LYS A 169 -4.76 -13.07 -8.55
CA LYS A 169 -4.01 -11.87 -8.94
C LYS A 169 -3.42 -11.17 -7.72
N GLN A 170 -4.22 -10.99 -6.67
CA GLN A 170 -3.80 -10.33 -5.44
C GLN A 170 -2.64 -11.08 -4.79
N ARG A 171 -2.72 -12.41 -4.67
CA ARG A 171 -1.63 -13.24 -4.12
C ARG A 171 -0.34 -13.16 -4.94
N LEU A 172 -0.42 -13.06 -6.27
CA LEU A 172 0.77 -12.82 -7.11
C LEU A 172 1.37 -11.42 -6.85
N SER A 173 0.55 -10.39 -6.69
CA SER A 173 1.01 -9.05 -6.32
C SER A 173 1.72 -9.06 -4.95
N ILE A 174 1.15 -9.76 -3.98
CA ILE A 174 1.76 -9.92 -2.64
C ILE A 174 3.09 -10.69 -2.75
N ALA A 175 3.16 -11.74 -3.58
CA ALA A 175 4.39 -12.50 -3.81
C ALA A 175 5.52 -11.61 -4.39
N ARG A 176 5.20 -10.67 -5.30
CA ARG A 176 6.15 -9.63 -5.77
C ARG A 176 6.74 -8.83 -4.61
N VAL A 177 5.88 -8.40 -3.68
CA VAL A 177 6.32 -7.58 -2.54
C VAL A 177 7.12 -8.42 -1.54
N PHE A 178 6.76 -9.69 -1.30
CA PHE A 178 7.60 -10.61 -0.52
C PHE A 178 9.00 -10.78 -1.13
N LEU A 179 9.08 -10.95 -2.44
CA LEU A 179 10.34 -11.11 -3.17
C LEU A 179 11.21 -9.84 -3.08
N LYS A 180 10.57 -8.68 -3.20
CA LYS A 180 11.21 -7.36 -3.08
C LYS A 180 11.72 -7.11 -1.67
N ASN A 181 11.00 -7.56 -0.64
CA ASN A 181 11.32 -7.47 0.79
C ASN A 181 11.62 -6.05 1.31
N PRO A 182 10.75 -5.07 1.09
CA PRO A 182 10.97 -3.69 1.51
C PRO A 182 10.66 -3.48 3.00
N PRO A 183 11.32 -2.51 3.69
CA PRO A 183 11.02 -2.17 5.09
C PRO A 183 9.73 -1.36 5.27
N VAL A 184 9.24 -0.69 4.23
CA VAL A 184 8.00 0.12 4.27
C VAL A 184 6.98 -0.48 3.33
N LEU A 185 5.74 -0.62 3.80
CA LEU A 185 4.62 -1.19 3.07
C LEU A 185 3.44 -0.21 3.01
N ILE A 186 2.73 -0.23 1.89
CA ILE A 186 1.48 0.47 1.70
C ILE A 186 0.45 -0.53 1.18
N PHE A 187 -0.65 -0.71 1.91
CA PHE A 187 -1.79 -1.52 1.48
C PHE A 187 -2.97 -0.59 1.17
N ASP A 188 -3.33 -0.51 -0.10
CA ASP A 188 -4.45 0.32 -0.56
C ASP A 188 -5.63 -0.60 -0.92
N GLU A 189 -6.60 -0.70 -0.01
CA GLU A 189 -7.84 -1.49 -0.17
C GLU A 189 -7.64 -2.91 -0.70
N ALA A 190 -6.57 -3.57 -0.34
CA ALA A 190 -6.07 -4.80 -0.96
C ALA A 190 -7.05 -6.01 -0.94
N THR A 191 -8.20 -5.90 -0.29
CA THR A 191 -9.19 -7.00 -0.15
C THR A 191 -10.62 -6.62 -0.51
N SER A 192 -10.90 -5.38 -0.90
CA SER A 192 -12.27 -4.84 -1.01
C SER A 192 -13.15 -5.50 -2.07
N SER A 193 -12.57 -6.16 -3.08
CA SER A 193 -13.29 -6.76 -4.22
C SER A 193 -13.23 -8.29 -4.27
N LEU A 194 -12.87 -8.95 -3.15
CA LEU A 194 -12.68 -10.40 -3.10
C LEU A 194 -13.88 -11.10 -2.45
N ASP A 195 -14.12 -12.35 -2.87
CA ASP A 195 -15.01 -13.26 -2.15
C ASP A 195 -14.45 -13.63 -0.77
N ASN A 196 -15.31 -14.06 0.15
CA ASN A 196 -14.94 -14.28 1.55
C ASN A 196 -13.77 -15.27 1.77
N GLU A 197 -13.67 -16.32 0.94
CA GLU A 197 -12.59 -17.32 1.07
C GLU A 197 -11.27 -16.75 0.56
N SER A 198 -11.27 -16.16 -0.63
CA SER A 198 -10.09 -15.50 -1.20
C SER A 198 -9.60 -14.37 -0.31
N GLU A 199 -10.53 -13.60 0.30
CA GLU A 199 -10.20 -12.54 1.22
C GLU A 199 -9.42 -13.04 2.43
N ARG A 200 -9.91 -14.09 3.10
CA ARG A 200 -9.24 -14.66 4.28
C ARG A 200 -7.78 -15.03 3.97
N VAL A 201 -7.55 -15.72 2.84
CA VAL A 201 -6.21 -16.14 2.43
C VAL A 201 -5.31 -14.95 2.09
N VAL A 202 -5.84 -13.92 1.42
CA VAL A 202 -5.12 -12.68 1.10
C VAL A 202 -4.78 -11.92 2.39
N GLN A 203 -5.73 -11.81 3.32
CA GLN A 203 -5.53 -11.13 4.61
C GLN A 203 -4.42 -11.80 5.44
N GLU A 204 -4.40 -13.13 5.53
CA GLU A 204 -3.32 -13.88 6.19
C GLU A 204 -1.94 -13.60 5.56
N SER A 205 -1.90 -13.48 4.24
CA SER A 205 -0.68 -13.16 3.50
C SER A 205 -0.22 -11.72 3.76
N LEU A 206 -1.13 -10.75 3.83
CA LEU A 206 -0.83 -9.36 4.17
C LEU A 206 -0.35 -9.21 5.61
N GLU A 207 -0.99 -9.89 6.57
CA GLU A 207 -0.57 -9.91 7.97
C GLU A 207 0.85 -10.50 8.12
N THR A 208 1.15 -11.57 7.37
CA THR A 208 2.49 -12.16 7.34
C THR A 208 3.51 -11.21 6.71
N LEU A 209 3.12 -10.50 5.66
CA LEU A 209 3.97 -9.52 4.99
C LEU A 209 4.26 -8.31 5.89
N ALA A 210 3.29 -7.85 6.69
CA ALA A 210 3.41 -6.67 7.55
C ALA A 210 4.31 -6.89 8.78
N LYS A 211 4.62 -8.13 9.17
CA LYS A 211 5.46 -8.42 10.35
C LYS A 211 6.81 -7.71 10.24
N ASP A 212 7.17 -7.00 11.32
CA ASP A 212 8.44 -6.29 11.46
C ASP A 212 8.70 -5.21 10.38
N ARG A 213 7.64 -4.71 9.73
CA ARG A 213 7.72 -3.65 8.71
C ARG A 213 6.80 -2.50 9.03
N THR A 214 7.25 -1.30 8.67
CA THR A 214 6.40 -0.11 8.74
C THR A 214 5.30 -0.21 7.72
N THR A 215 4.03 -0.25 8.16
CA THR A 215 2.91 -0.53 7.27
C THR A 215 1.85 0.56 7.37
N PHE A 216 1.53 1.18 6.23
CA PHE A 216 0.40 2.06 6.06
C PHE A 216 -0.74 1.28 5.40
N ILE A 217 -1.93 1.31 6.00
CA ILE A 217 -3.10 0.58 5.51
C ILE A 217 -4.23 1.57 5.29
N ILE A 218 -4.69 1.73 4.05
CA ILE A 218 -5.95 2.39 3.77
C ILE A 218 -7.04 1.35 4.02
N ALA A 219 -7.72 1.51 5.15
CA ALA A 219 -8.62 0.48 5.65
C ALA A 219 -10.08 0.84 5.38
N HIS A 220 -10.78 -0.08 4.73
CA HIS A 220 -12.23 -0.06 4.53
C HIS A 220 -12.95 -1.14 5.35
N ARG A 221 -12.21 -2.05 6.00
CA ARG A 221 -12.78 -3.14 6.80
C ARG A 221 -12.47 -2.99 8.28
N LEU A 222 -13.51 -3.15 9.10
CA LEU A 222 -13.42 -3.01 10.56
C LEU A 222 -12.37 -3.95 11.18
N SER A 223 -12.24 -5.18 10.67
CA SER A 223 -11.27 -6.18 11.14
C SER A 223 -9.82 -5.70 10.99
N THR A 224 -9.51 -5.01 9.90
CA THR A 224 -8.19 -4.44 9.63
C THR A 224 -7.91 -3.23 10.51
N ILE A 225 -8.91 -2.35 10.68
CA ILE A 225 -8.80 -1.14 11.50
C ILE A 225 -8.51 -1.49 12.96
N ARG A 226 -9.24 -2.46 13.52
CA ARG A 226 -9.09 -2.88 14.93
C ARG A 226 -7.73 -3.47 15.29
N LYS A 227 -7.04 -4.08 14.33
CA LYS A 227 -5.71 -4.69 14.52
C LYS A 227 -4.56 -3.70 14.39
N ALA A 228 -4.81 -2.50 13.89
CA ALA A 228 -3.76 -1.50 13.71
C ALA A 228 -3.27 -0.97 15.05
N LYS A 229 -1.95 -0.79 15.19
CA LYS A 229 -1.34 -0.22 16.40
C LYS A 229 -1.77 1.24 16.60
N ARG A 230 -1.99 1.97 15.52
CA ARG A 230 -2.46 3.34 15.50
C ARG A 230 -3.40 3.57 14.32
N ILE A 231 -4.46 4.32 14.56
CA ILE A 231 -5.43 4.75 13.57
C ILE A 231 -5.28 6.25 13.39
N LEU A 232 -5.29 6.69 12.13
CA LEU A 232 -5.32 8.10 11.74
C LEU A 232 -6.66 8.38 11.08
N VAL A 233 -7.38 9.36 11.60
CA VAL A 233 -8.64 9.84 11.01
C VAL A 233 -8.33 11.04 10.14
N LEU A 234 -8.40 10.85 8.84
CA LEU A 234 -8.16 11.89 7.85
C LEU A 234 -9.47 12.54 7.44
N THR A 235 -9.49 13.88 7.45
CA THR A 235 -10.60 14.72 7.00
C THR A 235 -10.09 15.80 6.04
N ASP A 236 -10.97 16.67 5.57
CA ASP A 236 -10.61 17.85 4.75
C ASP A 236 -9.76 18.90 5.51
N ARG A 237 -9.66 18.75 6.85
CA ARG A 237 -8.82 19.58 7.74
C ARG A 237 -7.43 19.01 7.99
N GLY A 238 -7.18 17.76 7.56
CA GLY A 238 -5.95 17.03 7.83
C GLY A 238 -6.18 15.83 8.76
N ILE A 239 -5.19 15.47 9.59
CA ILE A 239 -5.35 14.43 10.62
C ILE A 239 -6.11 15.04 11.79
N GLU A 240 -7.38 14.66 11.95
CA GLU A 240 -8.26 15.20 12.97
C GLU A 240 -8.17 14.43 14.29
N GLU A 241 -8.03 13.09 14.21
CA GLU A 241 -7.89 12.22 15.37
C GLU A 241 -6.80 11.18 15.11
N GLN A 242 -6.12 10.75 16.16
CA GLN A 242 -5.19 9.63 16.11
C GLN A 242 -5.14 8.92 17.46
N GLY A 243 -5.06 7.58 17.42
CA GLY A 243 -5.01 6.76 18.64
C GLY A 243 -5.23 5.28 18.32
N THR A 244 -5.41 4.48 19.35
CA THR A 244 -5.87 3.09 19.22
C THR A 244 -7.39 3.04 18.96
N HIS A 245 -7.88 1.87 18.61
CA HIS A 245 -9.32 1.64 18.42
C HIS A 245 -10.14 2.01 19.66
N GLU A 246 -9.69 1.56 20.81
CA GLU A 246 -10.36 1.77 22.10
C GLU A 246 -10.37 3.25 22.51
N GLU A 247 -9.23 3.94 22.38
CA GLU A 247 -9.10 5.36 22.69
C GLU A 247 -10.02 6.20 21.81
N LEU A 248 -10.06 5.94 20.51
CA LEU A 248 -10.86 6.71 19.58
C LEU A 248 -12.37 6.44 19.70
N LEU A 249 -12.77 5.22 20.07
CA LEU A 249 -14.18 4.94 20.41
C LEU A 249 -14.59 5.67 21.69
N ALA A 250 -13.75 5.66 22.73
CA ALA A 250 -14.04 6.32 23.99
C ALA A 250 -14.11 7.86 23.85
N HIS A 251 -13.41 8.43 22.86
CA HIS A 251 -13.46 9.85 22.54
C HIS A 251 -14.80 10.30 21.92
N ASP A 252 -15.58 9.37 21.35
CA ASP A 252 -16.87 9.58 20.67
C ASP A 252 -16.83 10.67 19.58
N GLY A 253 -15.72 10.73 18.87
CA GLY A 253 -15.41 11.72 17.85
C GLY A 253 -15.80 11.30 16.42
N VAL A 254 -15.01 11.75 15.45
CA VAL A 254 -15.19 11.43 14.03
C VAL A 254 -15.01 9.94 13.79
N TYR A 255 -14.02 9.32 14.44
CA TYR A 255 -13.78 7.88 14.33
C TYR A 255 -14.98 7.05 14.77
N ALA A 256 -15.55 7.35 15.95
CA ALA A 256 -16.69 6.60 16.47
C ALA A 256 -17.89 6.67 15.50
N ARG A 257 -18.15 7.84 14.92
CA ARG A 257 -19.21 8.01 13.91
C ARG A 257 -18.95 7.18 12.64
N LEU A 258 -17.71 7.21 12.10
CA LEU A 258 -17.33 6.41 10.94
C LEU A 258 -17.42 4.92 11.21
N TYR A 259 -17.00 4.48 12.39
CA TYR A 259 -17.07 3.09 12.83
C TYR A 259 -18.52 2.59 12.91
N ASN A 260 -19.43 3.36 13.51
CA ASN A 260 -20.84 3.02 13.63
C ASN A 260 -21.52 2.94 12.25
N LEU A 261 -21.23 3.87 11.34
CA LEU A 261 -21.74 3.81 9.97
C LEU A 261 -21.30 2.53 9.22
N GLN A 262 -20.05 2.09 9.42
CA GLN A 262 -19.57 0.85 8.81
C GLN A 262 -20.22 -0.40 9.43
N LEU A 263 -20.50 -0.39 10.74
CA LEU A 263 -21.25 -1.47 11.40
C LEU A 263 -22.65 -1.59 10.85
N ASP A 264 -23.36 -0.47 10.65
CA ASP A 264 -24.72 -0.45 10.11
C ASP A 264 -24.76 -1.03 8.68
N HIS A 265 -23.79 -0.67 7.84
CA HIS A 265 -23.65 -1.25 6.49
C HIS A 265 -23.38 -2.75 6.53
N ALA A 266 -22.47 -3.23 7.40
CA ALA A 266 -22.15 -4.64 7.53
C ALA A 266 -23.34 -5.47 8.01
N VAL A 267 -24.17 -4.92 8.92
CA VAL A 267 -25.40 -5.57 9.40
C VAL A 267 -26.44 -5.67 8.27
N VAL A 268 -26.60 -4.62 7.46
CA VAL A 268 -27.52 -4.61 6.32
C VAL A 268 -27.15 -5.64 5.27
N GLU A 269 -25.85 -5.78 4.95
CA GLU A 269 -25.35 -6.80 4.01
C GLU A 269 -25.58 -8.22 4.53
N MET A 270 -25.41 -8.48 5.84
CA MET A 270 -25.66 -9.81 6.45
C MET A 270 -27.13 -10.19 6.47
N VAL A 271 -28.06 -9.23 6.47
CA VAL A 271 -29.51 -9.49 6.49
C VAL A 271 -30.09 -9.62 5.08
N ALA A 272 -29.40 -9.08 4.07
CA ALA A 272 -29.83 -9.07 2.66
C ALA A 272 -29.30 -10.26 1.83
N GLY A 273 -28.36 -11.07 2.34
CA GLY A 273 -27.79 -12.27 1.71
C GLY A 273 -28.24 -13.54 2.38
#